data_1b30c8bc1d086f5fe18b6556a2cf8c17
#
_entry.id   1b30c8bc1d086f5fe18b6556a2cf8c17
#
_cell.length_a   1.000
_cell.length_b   1.000
_cell.length_c   1.000
_cell.angle_alpha   90.00
_cell.angle_beta   90.00
_cell.angle_gamma   90.00
#
_symmetry.space_group_name_H-M   'P 1'
#
loop_
_entity.id
_entity.type
_entity.pdbx_description
1 polymer ?
#
loop_
_entity_poly.entity_id
_entity_poly.type
_entity_poly.pdbx_seq_one_letter_code
_entity_poly.pdbx_strand_id
1 'polypeptide(L)'
;MGETVFFSVVIPTYNRQPILEKCLRALEVQELSQPSSVTDYEIVLVDDGSTDGTLEWLAAHKEEFPHVRWFQQDHAGPAAARNLGVEQALGDTIIFIDSDLVVLKNFLQAHGNALVEGKEKLGSDRFFTYGAVINTCNFNNPTAEPYKVTDFSAAFFATGNVAIPKYWLENAGLFDTTFQLYGWEDLELGVRLKKLGLTLIKCPEAIGYHWHPAFNLEQIPRLIDQEIQRGRMGVLFYQKHPTWEVRMMIQMTCLHRLLWGILSLNGALNERTMAPFLQWLINLGKPQLALEIARIFLNWYNVKGVYQAYAQMQQAS
;
A
#
# COMPACT_ATOMS: atom_id res chain seq x y z
N MET A 1 18.25 22.75 -20.68
CA MET A 1 17.98 21.34 -20.37
C MET A 1 16.79 21.34 -19.43
N GLY A 2 15.75 20.60 -19.74
CA GLY A 2 14.61 20.45 -18.82
C GLY A 2 15.04 19.76 -17.54
N GLU A 3 14.30 19.98 -16.47
CA GLU A 3 14.53 19.27 -15.21
C GLU A 3 14.20 17.80 -15.40
N THR A 4 15.04 16.91 -14.87
CA THR A 4 14.90 15.46 -15.00
C THR A 4 15.04 14.79 -13.65
N VAL A 5 14.49 13.60 -13.48
CA VAL A 5 14.40 12.86 -12.22
C VAL A 5 15.12 11.51 -12.35
N PHE A 6 15.84 11.09 -11.33
CA PHE A 6 16.33 9.72 -11.18
C PHE A 6 15.48 8.99 -10.13
N PHE A 7 14.82 7.93 -10.55
CA PHE A 7 13.93 7.17 -9.67
C PHE A 7 14.62 5.98 -8.98
N SER A 8 14.36 5.82 -7.68
CA SER A 8 14.51 4.53 -6.99
C SER A 8 13.15 3.97 -6.67
N VAL A 9 12.77 2.87 -7.34
CA VAL A 9 11.51 2.16 -7.08
C VAL A 9 11.72 1.22 -5.91
N VAL A 10 11.20 1.57 -4.73
CA VAL A 10 11.35 0.81 -3.48
C VAL A 10 10.21 -0.16 -3.32
N ILE A 11 10.53 -1.45 -3.24
CA ILE A 11 9.57 -2.56 -3.18
C ILE A 11 9.87 -3.43 -1.96
N PRO A 12 9.07 -3.38 -0.89
CA PRO A 12 9.14 -4.38 0.18
C PRO A 12 8.49 -5.68 -0.28
N THR A 13 9.10 -6.82 0.01
CA THR A 13 8.54 -8.15 -0.30
C THR A 13 8.65 -9.09 0.88
N TYR A 14 7.64 -9.97 1.04
CA TYR A 14 7.63 -11.05 2.01
C TYR A 14 6.74 -12.19 1.52
N ASN A 15 7.34 -13.33 1.15
CA ASN A 15 6.64 -14.53 0.67
C ASN A 15 5.66 -14.25 -0.51
N ARG A 16 6.17 -13.62 -1.60
CA ARG A 16 5.36 -13.20 -2.75
C ARG A 16 5.97 -13.55 -4.11
N GLN A 17 6.91 -14.52 -4.16
CA GLN A 17 7.72 -14.82 -5.33
C GLN A 17 6.94 -14.86 -6.66
N PRO A 18 5.80 -15.57 -6.80
CA PRO A 18 5.16 -15.70 -8.13
C PRO A 18 4.60 -14.39 -8.70
N ILE A 19 4.08 -13.50 -7.85
CA ILE A 19 3.55 -12.20 -8.31
C ILE A 19 4.63 -11.14 -8.37
N LEU A 20 5.65 -11.23 -7.50
CA LEU A 20 6.82 -10.37 -7.53
C LEU A 20 7.53 -10.47 -8.89
N GLU A 21 7.66 -11.68 -9.47
CA GLU A 21 8.22 -11.84 -10.81
C GLU A 21 7.50 -10.98 -11.84
N LYS A 22 6.15 -10.98 -11.84
CA LYS A 22 5.37 -10.14 -12.76
C LYS A 22 5.57 -8.65 -12.52
N CYS A 23 5.65 -8.25 -11.25
CA CYS A 23 5.95 -6.88 -10.86
C CYS A 23 7.31 -6.42 -11.42
N LEU A 24 8.37 -7.19 -11.18
CA LEU A 24 9.72 -6.86 -11.64
C LEU A 24 9.82 -6.85 -13.18
N ARG A 25 9.24 -7.85 -13.88
CA ARG A 25 9.21 -7.88 -15.35
C ARG A 25 8.50 -6.66 -15.94
N ALA A 26 7.44 -6.17 -15.31
CA ALA A 26 6.74 -4.97 -15.76
C ALA A 26 7.58 -3.69 -15.57
N LEU A 27 8.41 -3.64 -14.53
CA LEU A 27 9.33 -2.53 -14.28
C LEU A 27 10.56 -2.56 -15.22
N GLU A 28 11.06 -3.73 -15.58
CA GLU A 28 12.22 -3.84 -16.51
C GLU A 28 11.89 -3.42 -17.95
N VAL A 29 10.63 -3.37 -18.33
CA VAL A 29 10.21 -3.00 -19.70
C VAL A 29 9.61 -1.59 -19.78
N GLN A 30 10.02 -0.68 -18.91
CA GLN A 30 9.53 0.70 -18.91
C GLN A 30 9.96 1.45 -20.18
N GLU A 31 9.04 2.20 -20.76
CA GLU A 31 9.25 3.01 -21.94
C GLU A 31 9.42 4.48 -21.55
N LEU A 32 10.65 5.01 -21.72
CA LEU A 32 10.97 6.41 -21.47
C LEU A 32 11.02 7.15 -22.81
N SER A 33 10.07 8.07 -23.03
CA SER A 33 10.00 8.88 -24.27
C SER A 33 11.09 9.96 -24.30
N GLN A 34 11.59 10.29 -25.48
CA GLN A 34 12.58 11.37 -25.63
C GLN A 34 11.92 12.65 -26.18
N PRO A 35 12.15 13.85 -25.61
CA PRO A 35 12.94 14.08 -24.39
C PRO A 35 12.22 13.54 -23.14
N SER A 36 12.96 12.87 -22.27
CA SER A 36 12.41 12.26 -21.05
C SER A 36 12.51 13.21 -19.85
N SER A 37 11.48 13.21 -19.02
CA SER A 37 11.52 13.78 -17.67
C SER A 37 12.22 12.85 -16.66
N VAL A 38 12.54 11.62 -17.06
CA VAL A 38 13.25 10.61 -16.27
C VAL A 38 14.62 10.39 -16.88
N THR A 39 15.70 10.60 -16.12
CA THR A 39 17.09 10.35 -16.59
C THR A 39 17.43 8.88 -16.55
N ASP A 40 17.06 8.21 -15.45
CA ASP A 40 17.36 6.82 -15.19
C ASP A 40 16.51 6.31 -14.04
N TYR A 41 16.51 5.00 -13.79
CA TYR A 41 15.86 4.39 -12.63
C TYR A 41 16.59 3.13 -12.16
N GLU A 42 16.39 2.82 -10.90
CA GLU A 42 16.73 1.53 -10.29
C GLU A 42 15.52 0.95 -9.55
N ILE A 43 15.55 -0.34 -9.28
CA ILE A 43 14.58 -1.05 -8.48
C ILE A 43 15.29 -1.53 -7.21
N VAL A 44 14.91 -0.99 -6.06
CA VAL A 44 15.44 -1.36 -4.75
C VAL A 44 14.45 -2.31 -4.09
N LEU A 45 14.70 -3.60 -4.24
CA LEU A 45 13.89 -4.66 -3.65
C LEU A 45 14.40 -4.99 -2.24
N VAL A 46 13.52 -4.94 -1.24
CA VAL A 46 13.87 -5.31 0.14
C VAL A 46 13.07 -6.54 0.55
N ASP A 47 13.78 -7.65 0.71
CA ASP A 47 13.21 -8.89 1.22
C ASP A 47 13.17 -8.87 2.75
N ASP A 48 11.98 -8.94 3.31
CA ASP A 48 11.71 -8.89 4.75
C ASP A 48 11.70 -10.30 5.38
N GLY A 49 12.67 -11.15 5.00
CA GLY A 49 12.85 -12.49 5.56
C GLY A 49 11.95 -13.56 4.93
N SER A 50 11.80 -13.55 3.60
CA SER A 50 11.02 -14.58 2.88
C SER A 50 11.58 -15.98 3.04
N THR A 51 10.68 -16.97 3.02
CA THR A 51 10.97 -18.41 3.14
C THR A 51 10.38 -19.22 1.98
N ASP A 52 9.88 -18.55 0.96
CA ASP A 52 9.18 -19.16 -0.19
C ASP A 52 10.07 -19.37 -1.43
N GLY A 53 11.40 -19.20 -1.28
CA GLY A 53 12.36 -19.31 -2.38
C GLY A 53 12.57 -18.00 -3.17
N THR A 54 12.07 -16.85 -2.68
CA THR A 54 12.23 -15.54 -3.34
C THR A 54 13.69 -15.22 -3.64
N LEU A 55 14.60 -15.39 -2.67
CA LEU A 55 16.02 -15.01 -2.84
C LEU A 55 16.76 -15.94 -3.79
N GLU A 56 16.51 -17.24 -3.70
CA GLU A 56 17.08 -18.24 -4.61
C GLU A 56 16.64 -17.97 -6.05
N TRP A 57 15.35 -17.63 -6.23
CA TRP A 57 14.81 -17.27 -7.53
C TRP A 57 15.47 -16.00 -8.09
N LEU A 58 15.60 -14.93 -7.29
CA LEU A 58 16.28 -13.69 -7.68
C LEU A 58 17.73 -13.94 -8.09
N ALA A 59 18.48 -14.73 -7.31
CA ALA A 59 19.86 -15.05 -7.62
C ALA A 59 20.00 -15.83 -8.94
N ALA A 60 19.07 -16.76 -9.21
CA ALA A 60 19.07 -17.56 -10.44
C ALA A 60 18.72 -16.74 -11.71
N HIS A 61 17.95 -15.64 -11.57
CA HIS A 61 17.48 -14.83 -12.70
C HIS A 61 18.10 -13.42 -12.74
N LYS A 62 19.20 -13.20 -12.03
CA LYS A 62 19.84 -11.89 -11.89
C LYS A 62 20.06 -11.16 -13.22
N GLU A 63 20.48 -11.89 -14.25
CA GLU A 63 20.78 -11.33 -15.58
C GLU A 63 19.51 -10.82 -16.32
N GLU A 64 18.33 -11.28 -15.91
CA GLU A 64 17.05 -10.83 -16.47
C GLU A 64 16.56 -9.50 -15.87
N PHE A 65 17.17 -9.08 -14.74
CA PHE A 65 16.74 -7.92 -13.96
C PHE A 65 17.91 -6.94 -13.70
N PRO A 66 18.45 -6.29 -14.75
CA PRO A 66 19.62 -5.42 -14.64
C PRO A 66 19.40 -4.17 -13.79
N HIS A 67 18.16 -3.68 -13.65
CA HIS A 67 17.84 -2.54 -12.79
C HIS A 67 17.60 -2.91 -11.33
N VAL A 68 17.51 -4.22 -10.99
CA VAL A 68 17.18 -4.69 -9.63
C VAL A 68 18.44 -4.80 -8.77
N ARG A 69 18.40 -4.11 -7.64
CA ARG A 69 19.28 -4.30 -6.49
C ARG A 69 18.43 -4.82 -5.34
N TRP A 70 18.80 -5.96 -4.75
CA TRP A 70 18.03 -6.50 -3.62
C TRP A 70 18.83 -6.53 -2.34
N PHE A 71 18.13 -6.32 -1.24
CA PHE A 71 18.62 -6.34 0.12
C PHE A 71 17.73 -7.24 0.96
N GLN A 72 18.30 -7.86 1.99
CA GLN A 72 17.59 -8.73 2.89
C GLN A 72 17.67 -8.19 4.31
N GLN A 73 16.60 -8.34 5.08
CA GLN A 73 16.58 -8.11 6.52
C GLN A 73 15.82 -9.23 7.24
N ASP A 74 16.03 -9.36 8.56
CA ASP A 74 15.17 -10.17 9.40
C ASP A 74 13.76 -9.56 9.41
N HIS A 75 12.73 -10.42 9.49
CA HIS A 75 11.34 -9.96 9.41
C HIS A 75 11.02 -8.89 10.46
N ALA A 76 10.86 -7.66 10.01
CA ALA A 76 10.62 -6.47 10.83
C ALA A 76 9.42 -5.64 10.35
N GLY A 77 8.74 -6.09 9.29
CA GLY A 77 7.54 -5.48 8.73
C GLY A 77 7.80 -4.45 7.64
N PRO A 78 6.73 -4.02 6.94
CA PRO A 78 6.84 -3.20 5.73
C PRO A 78 7.43 -1.81 5.98
N ALA A 79 7.24 -1.23 7.16
CA ALA A 79 7.82 0.07 7.53
C ALA A 79 9.36 0.00 7.56
N ALA A 80 9.92 -1.02 8.20
CA ALA A 80 11.37 -1.23 8.27
C ALA A 80 11.96 -1.53 6.89
N ALA A 81 11.30 -2.39 6.11
CA ALA A 81 11.74 -2.72 4.75
C ALA A 81 11.73 -1.49 3.82
N ARG A 82 10.69 -0.63 3.89
CA ARG A 82 10.68 0.62 3.11
C ARG A 82 11.77 1.57 3.55
N ASN A 83 12.05 1.70 4.86
CA ASN A 83 13.13 2.54 5.37
C ASN A 83 14.49 2.07 4.85
N LEU A 84 14.78 0.78 4.92
CA LEU A 84 16.00 0.20 4.35
C LEU A 84 16.07 0.49 2.84
N GLY A 85 14.96 0.36 2.11
CA GLY A 85 14.90 0.68 0.69
C GLY A 85 15.22 2.14 0.41
N VAL A 86 14.70 3.09 1.19
CA VAL A 86 15.01 4.53 1.06
C VAL A 86 16.49 4.80 1.38
N GLU A 87 17.04 4.15 2.40
CA GLU A 87 18.45 4.28 2.76
C GLU A 87 19.38 3.82 1.63
N GLN A 88 19.07 2.70 0.98
CA GLN A 88 19.84 2.10 -0.10
C GLN A 88 19.60 2.76 -1.47
N ALA A 89 18.60 3.61 -1.59
CA ALA A 89 18.20 4.27 -2.83
C ALA A 89 19.27 5.29 -3.30
N LEU A 90 19.63 5.21 -4.59
CA LEU A 90 20.58 6.12 -5.26
C LEU A 90 19.87 7.31 -5.91
N GLY A 91 18.60 7.15 -6.27
CA GLY A 91 17.78 8.19 -6.88
C GLY A 91 17.40 9.30 -5.89
N ASP A 92 17.18 10.47 -6.40
CA ASP A 92 16.71 11.64 -5.64
C ASP A 92 15.20 11.60 -5.36
N THR A 93 14.51 10.73 -6.06
CA THR A 93 13.06 10.55 -5.95
C THR A 93 12.71 9.09 -5.75
N ILE A 94 11.92 8.81 -4.71
CA ILE A 94 11.50 7.47 -4.36
C ILE A 94 10.11 7.21 -4.93
N ILE A 95 9.95 6.07 -5.59
CA ILE A 95 8.63 5.51 -5.90
C ILE A 95 8.40 4.32 -4.99
N PHE A 96 7.33 4.36 -4.19
CA PHE A 96 6.87 3.19 -3.46
C PHE A 96 5.79 2.46 -4.25
N ILE A 97 5.96 1.16 -4.37
CA ILE A 97 4.94 0.22 -4.83
C ILE A 97 4.98 -1.05 -3.98
N ASP A 98 3.88 -1.79 -3.96
CA ASP A 98 3.82 -3.10 -3.34
C ASP A 98 4.33 -4.19 -4.30
N SER A 99 4.88 -5.29 -3.77
CA SER A 99 5.46 -6.40 -4.55
C SER A 99 4.45 -7.19 -5.41
N ASP A 100 3.16 -6.91 -5.26
CA ASP A 100 2.06 -7.45 -6.04
C ASP A 100 1.38 -6.41 -6.95
N LEU A 101 2.07 -5.28 -7.21
CA LEU A 101 1.62 -4.26 -8.16
C LEU A 101 2.30 -4.45 -9.52
N VAL A 102 1.53 -4.75 -10.57
CA VAL A 102 2.01 -4.84 -11.96
C VAL A 102 1.72 -3.53 -12.68
N VAL A 103 2.76 -2.82 -13.12
CA VAL A 103 2.63 -1.46 -13.68
C VAL A 103 2.55 -1.47 -15.20
N LEU A 104 1.99 -0.39 -15.79
CA LEU A 104 2.05 -0.17 -17.24
C LEU A 104 3.43 0.31 -17.69
N LYS A 105 3.74 0.17 -18.96
CA LYS A 105 5.05 0.52 -19.55
C LYS A 105 5.41 2.01 -19.47
N ASN A 106 4.43 2.89 -19.39
CA ASN A 106 4.61 4.34 -19.24
C ASN A 106 4.61 4.82 -17.78
N PHE A 107 4.64 3.90 -16.81
CA PHE A 107 4.44 4.20 -15.39
C PHE A 107 5.47 5.21 -14.85
N LEU A 108 6.75 4.96 -15.07
CA LEU A 108 7.83 5.85 -14.62
C LEU A 108 7.77 7.20 -15.34
N GLN A 109 7.55 7.19 -16.67
CA GLN A 109 7.40 8.41 -17.45
C GLN A 109 6.23 9.28 -16.97
N ALA A 110 5.10 8.66 -16.63
CA ALA A 110 3.92 9.38 -16.12
C ALA A 110 4.22 10.08 -14.80
N HIS A 111 4.86 9.39 -13.83
CA HIS A 111 5.30 10.04 -12.59
C HIS A 111 6.32 11.16 -12.84
N GLY A 112 7.30 10.93 -13.72
CA GLY A 112 8.31 11.94 -14.07
C GLY A 112 7.68 13.20 -14.64
N ASN A 113 6.77 13.07 -15.61
CA ASN A 113 6.04 14.19 -16.18
C ASN A 113 5.26 14.95 -15.11
N ALA A 114 4.50 14.23 -14.27
CA ALA A 114 3.70 14.85 -13.22
C ALA A 114 4.55 15.58 -12.16
N LEU A 115 5.77 15.11 -11.88
CA LEU A 115 6.71 15.78 -10.97
C LEU A 115 7.26 17.07 -11.60
N VAL A 116 7.69 17.04 -12.85
CA VAL A 116 8.20 18.20 -13.56
C VAL A 116 7.11 19.26 -13.73
N GLU A 117 5.96 18.89 -14.26
CA GLU A 117 4.80 19.79 -14.43
C GLU A 117 4.31 20.35 -13.10
N GLY A 118 4.27 19.52 -12.06
CA GLY A 118 3.88 19.92 -10.72
C GLY A 118 4.79 20.98 -10.14
N LYS A 119 6.10 20.83 -10.31
CA LYS A 119 7.11 21.79 -9.85
C LYS A 119 7.01 23.13 -10.61
N GLU A 120 6.85 23.08 -11.92
CA GLU A 120 6.61 24.28 -12.73
C GLU A 120 5.35 25.01 -12.30
N LYS A 121 4.24 24.29 -12.14
CA LYS A 121 2.94 24.84 -11.78
C LYS A 121 2.89 25.45 -10.38
N LEU A 122 3.52 24.80 -9.40
CA LEU A 122 3.50 25.21 -8.00
C LEU A 122 4.64 26.16 -7.63
N GLY A 123 5.69 26.25 -8.46
CA GLY A 123 6.93 26.97 -8.14
C GLY A 123 7.64 26.42 -6.89
N SER A 124 7.40 25.13 -6.56
CA SER A 124 7.86 24.48 -5.34
C SER A 124 7.93 22.97 -5.56
N ASP A 125 8.80 22.29 -4.80
CA ASP A 125 8.94 20.83 -4.71
C ASP A 125 8.16 20.22 -3.52
N ARG A 126 7.34 21.00 -2.82
CA ARG A 126 6.53 20.54 -1.66
C ARG A 126 5.30 19.77 -2.08
N PHE A 127 5.50 18.73 -2.83
CA PHE A 127 4.41 17.82 -3.25
C PHE A 127 4.97 16.44 -3.55
N PHE A 128 4.05 15.52 -3.76
CA PHE A 128 4.30 14.17 -4.24
C PHE A 128 3.20 13.77 -5.22
N THR A 129 3.48 12.80 -6.09
CA THR A 129 2.49 12.31 -7.05
C THR A 129 1.92 10.97 -6.60
N TYR A 130 0.62 10.75 -6.81
CA TYR A 130 -0.09 9.53 -6.47
C TYR A 130 -0.76 8.96 -7.72
N GLY A 131 -0.34 7.77 -8.15
CA GLY A 131 -0.84 7.08 -9.32
C GLY A 131 -2.13 6.32 -9.08
N ALA A 132 -2.71 5.78 -10.14
CA ALA A 132 -3.91 4.95 -10.06
C ALA A 132 -3.54 3.51 -9.67
N VAL A 133 -4.35 2.92 -8.77
CA VAL A 133 -4.24 1.50 -8.39
C VAL A 133 -5.54 0.81 -8.75
N ILE A 134 -5.47 -0.21 -9.61
CA ILE A 134 -6.62 -1.01 -10.06
C ILE A 134 -6.51 -2.39 -9.45
N ASN A 135 -7.52 -2.82 -8.70
CA ASN A 135 -7.53 -4.13 -8.07
C ASN A 135 -7.92 -5.22 -9.08
N THR A 136 -7.14 -6.29 -9.13
CA THR A 136 -7.36 -7.43 -10.02
C THR A 136 -7.17 -8.77 -9.32
N CYS A 137 -7.96 -9.78 -9.70
CA CYS A 137 -7.74 -11.18 -9.33
C CYS A 137 -7.15 -11.99 -10.49
N ASN A 138 -6.92 -11.38 -11.66
CA ASN A 138 -6.40 -12.06 -12.84
C ASN A 138 -4.89 -12.19 -12.77
N PHE A 139 -4.39 -13.32 -12.29
CA PHE A 139 -2.95 -13.58 -12.21
C PHE A 139 -2.27 -13.63 -13.57
N ASN A 140 -2.94 -14.24 -14.59
CA ASN A 140 -2.32 -14.44 -15.90
C ASN A 140 -2.18 -13.16 -16.71
N ASN A 141 -3.18 -12.25 -16.61
CA ASN A 141 -3.18 -10.97 -17.28
C ASN A 141 -3.70 -9.86 -16.33
N PRO A 142 -2.87 -9.42 -15.35
CA PRO A 142 -3.30 -8.44 -14.35
C PRO A 142 -3.76 -7.11 -14.96
N THR A 143 -3.18 -6.70 -16.08
CA THR A 143 -3.41 -5.40 -16.73
C THR A 143 -4.69 -5.34 -17.58
N ALA A 144 -5.47 -6.42 -17.63
CA ALA A 144 -6.71 -6.47 -18.41
C ALA A 144 -7.95 -5.91 -17.69
N GLU A 145 -7.85 -5.63 -16.39
CA GLU A 145 -8.98 -5.15 -15.59
C GLU A 145 -9.28 -3.67 -15.86
N PRO A 146 -10.55 -3.30 -16.07
CA PRO A 146 -10.93 -1.89 -16.15
C PRO A 146 -10.94 -1.25 -14.75
N TYR A 147 -10.74 0.08 -14.70
CA TYR A 147 -10.92 0.86 -13.47
C TYR A 147 -12.36 0.76 -12.95
N LYS A 148 -12.51 0.54 -11.65
CA LYS A 148 -13.80 0.46 -10.95
C LYS A 148 -13.90 1.59 -9.92
N VAL A 149 -15.10 2.01 -9.59
CA VAL A 149 -15.34 3.04 -8.54
C VAL A 149 -14.74 2.61 -7.19
N THR A 150 -14.68 1.30 -6.93
CA THR A 150 -14.08 0.73 -5.73
C THR A 150 -12.55 0.85 -5.67
N ASP A 151 -11.90 1.20 -6.79
CA ASP A 151 -10.44 1.43 -6.84
C ASP A 151 -10.06 2.86 -6.43
N PHE A 152 -11.05 3.73 -6.20
CA PHE A 152 -10.80 5.07 -5.71
C PHE A 152 -10.21 5.06 -4.30
N SER A 153 -9.07 5.74 -4.12
CA SER A 153 -8.46 6.00 -2.82
C SER A 153 -8.57 7.47 -2.45
N ALA A 154 -9.02 7.72 -1.21
CA ALA A 154 -9.04 9.04 -0.59
C ALA A 154 -7.82 9.27 0.34
N ALA A 155 -6.89 8.31 0.43
CA ALA A 155 -5.69 8.45 1.24
C ALA A 155 -4.84 9.63 0.77
N PHE A 156 -4.33 10.42 1.71
CA PHE A 156 -3.41 11.52 1.40
C PHE A 156 -2.06 10.97 0.93
N PHE A 157 -1.52 9.96 1.64
CA PHE A 157 -0.30 9.26 1.29
C PHE A 157 -0.52 7.76 1.47
N ALA A 158 -0.26 6.97 0.45
CA ALA A 158 -0.34 5.51 0.50
C ALA A 158 0.73 4.90 -0.40
N THR A 159 1.45 3.93 0.12
CA THR A 159 2.66 3.39 -0.50
C THR A 159 2.44 2.42 -1.65
N GLY A 160 1.19 2.15 -1.99
CA GLY A 160 0.87 1.26 -3.12
C GLY A 160 1.20 1.84 -4.50
N ASN A 161 1.27 3.18 -4.65
CA ASN A 161 1.66 3.83 -5.92
C ASN A 161 1.91 5.33 -5.69
N VAL A 162 3.08 5.72 -5.21
CA VAL A 162 3.39 7.11 -4.88
C VAL A 162 4.84 7.44 -5.22
N ALA A 163 5.09 8.60 -5.84
CA ALA A 163 6.43 9.13 -6.08
C ALA A 163 6.65 10.42 -5.30
N ILE A 164 7.74 10.47 -4.52
CA ILE A 164 8.08 11.58 -3.62
C ILE A 164 9.58 11.85 -3.62
N PRO A 165 10.06 13.12 -3.66
CA PRO A 165 11.46 13.42 -3.46
C PRO A 165 11.98 12.86 -2.12
N LYS A 166 13.12 12.14 -2.18
CA LYS A 166 13.74 11.45 -1.04
C LYS A 166 13.94 12.38 0.17
N TYR A 167 14.36 13.59 -0.10
CA TYR A 167 14.56 14.66 0.89
C TYR A 167 13.34 14.86 1.81
N TRP A 168 12.10 14.80 1.27
CA TRP A 168 10.90 14.98 2.10
C TRP A 168 10.61 13.81 3.01
N LEU A 169 10.97 12.59 2.59
CA LEU A 169 10.88 11.40 3.46
C LEU A 169 11.86 11.49 4.63
N GLU A 170 13.10 11.91 4.36
CA GLU A 170 14.14 12.11 5.36
C GLU A 170 13.75 13.20 6.35
N ASN A 171 13.26 14.34 5.89
CA ASN A 171 12.77 15.43 6.75
C ASN A 171 11.54 15.04 7.58
N ALA A 172 10.71 14.16 7.07
CA ALA A 172 9.59 13.62 7.83
C ALA A 172 10.03 12.58 8.87
N GLY A 173 11.27 12.06 8.82
CA GLY A 173 11.81 11.04 9.73
C GLY A 173 11.45 9.61 9.30
N LEU A 174 11.20 9.38 8.01
CA LEU A 174 10.90 8.07 7.41
C LEU A 174 9.65 7.40 8.03
N PHE A 175 9.45 6.09 7.76
CA PHE A 175 8.36 5.34 8.37
C PHE A 175 8.65 5.03 9.83
N ASP A 176 7.64 5.13 10.67
CA ASP A 176 7.75 4.78 12.09
C ASP A 176 7.67 3.26 12.27
N THR A 177 8.80 2.65 12.61
CA THR A 177 8.93 1.19 12.77
C THR A 177 8.23 0.63 14.03
N THR A 178 7.62 1.48 14.86
CA THR A 178 6.76 1.00 15.95
C THR A 178 5.43 0.43 15.46
N PHE A 179 5.05 0.71 14.21
CA PHE A 179 3.95 0.04 13.52
C PHE A 179 4.38 -1.34 13.03
N GLN A 180 4.44 -2.30 13.93
CA GLN A 180 4.92 -3.67 13.66
C GLN A 180 3.81 -4.62 13.16
N LEU A 181 2.54 -4.25 13.33
CA LEU A 181 1.40 -5.02 12.86
C LEU A 181 0.79 -4.35 11.62
N TYR A 182 -0.28 -4.94 11.09
CA TYR A 182 -0.89 -4.52 9.84
C TYR A 182 -1.50 -3.11 9.90
N GLY A 183 -1.03 -2.22 9.01
CA GLY A 183 -1.65 -0.97 8.61
C GLY A 183 -1.28 0.29 9.40
N TRP A 184 -1.57 1.42 8.81
CA TRP A 184 -1.46 2.81 9.29
C TRP A 184 -0.08 3.45 9.19
N GLU A 185 1.00 2.73 8.95
CA GLU A 185 2.37 3.28 8.86
C GLU A 185 2.51 4.34 7.76
N ASP A 186 1.83 4.13 6.63
CA ASP A 186 1.82 5.05 5.49
C ASP A 186 0.96 6.31 5.75
N LEU A 187 -0.23 6.12 6.33
CA LEU A 187 -1.11 7.24 6.68
C LEU A 187 -0.52 8.08 7.82
N GLU A 188 0.20 7.47 8.75
CA GLU A 188 0.94 8.17 9.82
C GLU A 188 2.03 9.06 9.21
N LEU A 189 2.85 8.51 8.31
CA LEU A 189 3.83 9.29 7.56
C LEU A 189 3.14 10.41 6.76
N GLY A 190 2.00 10.12 6.13
CA GLY A 190 1.18 11.10 5.43
C GLY A 190 0.77 12.29 6.31
N VAL A 191 0.43 12.06 7.57
CA VAL A 191 0.14 13.15 8.53
C VAL A 191 1.38 14.03 8.78
N ARG A 192 2.57 13.43 8.91
CA ARG A 192 3.83 14.18 9.07
C ARG A 192 4.18 14.99 7.81
N LEU A 193 4.05 14.38 6.63
CA LEU A 193 4.26 15.07 5.35
C LEU A 193 3.29 16.25 5.17
N LYS A 194 2.00 16.06 5.53
CA LYS A 194 1.00 17.14 5.50
C LYS A 194 1.36 18.29 6.43
N LYS A 195 1.91 18.00 7.62
CA LYS A 195 2.41 19.02 8.57
C LYS A 195 3.63 19.79 8.04
N LEU A 196 4.45 19.16 7.18
CA LEU A 196 5.55 19.82 6.46
C LEU A 196 5.05 20.66 5.27
N GLY A 197 3.75 20.71 5.02
CA GLY A 197 3.13 21.51 3.97
C GLY A 197 3.14 20.85 2.59
N LEU A 198 3.38 19.53 2.50
CA LEU A 198 3.29 18.83 1.22
C LEU A 198 1.85 18.75 0.74
N THR A 199 1.68 18.75 -0.58
CA THR A 199 0.41 18.57 -1.26
C THR A 199 0.45 17.31 -2.14
N LEU A 200 -0.72 16.71 -2.36
CA LEU A 200 -0.88 15.57 -3.26
C LEU A 200 -1.24 16.04 -4.66
N ILE A 201 -0.50 15.58 -5.67
CA ILE A 201 -0.85 15.69 -7.09
C ILE A 201 -1.26 14.30 -7.59
N LYS A 202 -2.48 14.16 -8.09
CA LYS A 202 -2.92 12.92 -8.72
C LYS A 202 -2.29 12.75 -10.09
N CYS A 203 -1.78 11.56 -10.36
CA CYS A 203 -1.18 11.13 -11.63
C CYS A 203 -1.93 9.91 -12.17
N PRO A 204 -3.12 10.09 -12.77
CA PRO A 204 -3.97 8.98 -13.21
C PRO A 204 -3.35 8.14 -14.33
N GLU A 205 -2.35 8.66 -15.05
CA GLU A 205 -1.61 7.96 -16.10
C GLU A 205 -0.58 6.96 -15.56
N ALA A 206 -0.13 7.12 -14.31
CA ALA A 206 0.75 6.17 -13.62
C ALA A 206 -0.10 5.03 -13.05
N ILE A 207 -0.43 4.04 -13.89
CA ILE A 207 -1.35 2.96 -13.53
C ILE A 207 -0.57 1.73 -13.06
N GLY A 208 -0.97 1.22 -11.89
CA GLY A 208 -0.56 -0.07 -11.36
C GLY A 208 -1.77 -0.98 -11.08
N TYR A 209 -1.61 -2.26 -11.34
CA TYR A 209 -2.62 -3.29 -11.12
C TYR A 209 -2.24 -4.12 -9.91
N HIS A 210 -2.97 -3.96 -8.83
CA HIS A 210 -2.73 -4.62 -7.56
C HIS A 210 -3.41 -5.98 -7.55
N TRP A 211 -2.62 -7.03 -7.60
CA TRP A 211 -3.13 -8.39 -7.67
C TRP A 211 -3.48 -8.95 -6.29
N HIS A 212 -4.65 -9.51 -6.19
CA HIS A 212 -5.09 -10.28 -5.04
C HIS A 212 -5.66 -11.62 -5.48
N PRO A 213 -5.45 -12.71 -4.77
CA PRO A 213 -6.16 -13.95 -5.03
C PRO A 213 -7.67 -13.72 -4.88
N ALA A 214 -8.46 -14.40 -5.71
CA ALA A 214 -9.91 -14.35 -5.58
C ALA A 214 -10.33 -14.75 -4.16
N PHE A 215 -11.31 -14.04 -3.60
CA PHE A 215 -11.77 -14.29 -2.24
C PHE A 215 -12.35 -15.70 -2.10
N ASN A 216 -11.95 -16.39 -1.03
CA ASN A 216 -12.52 -17.66 -0.58
C ASN A 216 -12.66 -17.67 0.96
N LEU A 217 -13.43 -18.63 1.49
CA LEU A 217 -13.70 -18.69 2.93
C LEU A 217 -12.47 -19.00 3.79
N GLU A 218 -11.45 -19.65 3.24
CA GLU A 218 -10.22 -19.99 3.95
C GLU A 218 -9.40 -18.76 4.34
N GLN A 219 -9.61 -17.64 3.65
CA GLN A 219 -8.96 -16.37 3.93
C GLN A 219 -9.57 -15.63 5.14
N ILE A 220 -10.80 -15.97 5.53
CA ILE A 220 -11.54 -15.22 6.57
C ILE A 220 -10.79 -15.13 7.91
N PRO A 221 -10.20 -16.20 8.46
CA PRO A 221 -9.47 -16.10 9.73
C PRO A 221 -8.31 -15.09 9.66
N ARG A 222 -7.55 -15.11 8.56
CA ARG A 222 -6.48 -14.15 8.32
C ARG A 222 -7.00 -12.71 8.19
N LEU A 223 -8.10 -12.51 7.46
CA LEU A 223 -8.70 -11.18 7.32
C LEU A 223 -9.21 -10.62 8.64
N ILE A 224 -9.82 -11.46 9.50
CA ILE A 224 -10.23 -11.07 10.85
C ILE A 224 -9.02 -10.65 11.69
N ASP A 225 -7.94 -11.42 11.67
CA ASP A 225 -6.72 -11.08 12.40
C ASP A 225 -6.11 -9.76 11.91
N GLN A 226 -6.04 -9.56 10.60
CA GLN A 226 -5.61 -8.29 10.00
C GLN A 226 -6.45 -7.10 10.47
N GLU A 227 -7.78 -7.23 10.54
CA GLU A 227 -8.65 -6.15 11.01
C GLU A 227 -8.50 -5.87 12.52
N ILE A 228 -8.24 -6.90 13.32
CA ILE A 228 -7.92 -6.73 14.75
C ILE A 228 -6.57 -6.02 14.92
N GLN A 229 -5.54 -6.42 14.17
CA GLN A 229 -4.23 -5.78 14.17
C GLN A 229 -4.33 -4.31 13.72
N ARG A 230 -5.08 -4.06 12.65
CA ARG A 230 -5.36 -2.71 12.15
C ARG A 230 -6.03 -1.85 13.22
N GLY A 231 -6.98 -2.41 13.97
CA GLY A 231 -7.61 -1.71 15.10
C GLY A 231 -6.60 -1.32 16.18
N ARG A 232 -5.67 -2.21 16.54
CA ARG A 232 -4.60 -1.95 17.52
C ARG A 232 -3.64 -0.87 17.04
N MET A 233 -3.15 -0.99 15.81
CA MET A 233 -2.25 0.01 15.21
C MET A 233 -2.94 1.36 15.03
N GLY A 234 -4.25 1.38 14.77
CA GLY A 234 -5.05 2.60 14.75
C GLY A 234 -5.02 3.36 16.08
N VAL A 235 -5.05 2.67 17.21
CA VAL A 235 -4.92 3.31 18.53
C VAL A 235 -3.50 3.89 18.72
N LEU A 236 -2.47 3.18 18.32
CA LEU A 236 -1.09 3.71 18.30
C LEU A 236 -1.00 4.97 17.43
N PHE A 237 -1.61 4.96 16.25
CA PHE A 237 -1.70 6.14 15.39
C PHE A 237 -2.37 7.32 16.10
N TYR A 238 -3.47 7.09 16.81
CA TYR A 238 -4.15 8.12 17.58
C TYR A 238 -3.31 8.63 18.77
N GLN A 239 -2.54 7.77 19.43
CA GLN A 239 -1.61 8.19 20.48
C GLN A 239 -0.57 9.20 19.99
N LYS A 240 -0.02 8.94 18.79
CA LYS A 240 0.99 9.81 18.16
C LYS A 240 0.37 11.11 17.61
N HIS A 241 -0.84 11.04 17.13
CA HIS A 241 -1.58 12.17 16.54
C HIS A 241 -3.02 12.22 17.08
N PRO A 242 -3.26 12.76 18.30
CA PRO A 242 -4.56 12.76 18.96
C PRO A 242 -5.50 13.82 18.37
N THR A 243 -5.82 13.69 17.07
CA THR A 243 -6.70 14.60 16.34
C THR A 243 -8.05 13.97 16.03
N TRP A 244 -9.07 14.79 15.79
CA TRP A 244 -10.37 14.32 15.33
C TRP A 244 -10.28 13.62 13.96
N GLU A 245 -9.42 14.11 13.08
CA GLU A 245 -9.15 13.51 11.76
C GLU A 245 -8.68 12.06 11.91
N VAL A 246 -7.67 11.80 12.77
CA VAL A 246 -7.20 10.44 13.03
C VAL A 246 -8.27 9.58 13.69
N ARG A 247 -9.07 10.11 14.65
CA ARG A 247 -10.19 9.37 15.23
C ARG A 247 -11.21 8.92 14.18
N MET A 248 -11.49 9.75 13.19
CA MET A 248 -12.36 9.39 12.08
C MET A 248 -11.74 8.32 11.19
N MET A 249 -10.45 8.46 10.84
CA MET A 249 -9.71 7.49 10.00
C MET A 249 -9.73 6.09 10.61
N ILE A 250 -9.41 5.98 11.90
CA ILE A 250 -9.33 4.69 12.61
C ILE A 250 -10.71 4.17 13.08
N GLN A 251 -11.79 4.84 12.69
CA GLN A 251 -13.17 4.50 13.07
C GLN A 251 -13.43 4.50 14.61
N MET A 252 -12.70 5.31 15.38
CA MET A 252 -12.82 5.42 16.84
C MET A 252 -13.86 6.49 17.25
N THR A 253 -15.07 6.41 16.71
CA THR A 253 -16.18 7.30 17.06
C THR A 253 -17.44 6.52 17.39
N CYS A 254 -18.33 7.11 18.21
CA CYS A 254 -19.61 6.52 18.54
C CYS A 254 -20.46 6.22 17.29
N LEU A 255 -20.35 7.07 16.26
CA LEU A 255 -21.04 6.88 14.99
C LEU A 255 -20.60 5.59 14.29
N HIS A 256 -19.27 5.35 14.16
CA HIS A 256 -18.75 4.12 13.54
C HIS A 256 -19.15 2.88 14.36
N ARG A 257 -19.07 2.96 15.69
CA ARG A 257 -19.50 1.85 16.56
C ARG A 257 -20.97 1.53 16.39
N LEU A 258 -21.82 2.56 16.32
CA LEU A 258 -23.26 2.38 16.08
C LEU A 258 -23.53 1.80 14.68
N LEU A 259 -22.92 2.38 13.65
CA LEU A 259 -23.08 1.95 12.26
C LEU A 259 -22.72 0.47 12.08
N TRP A 260 -21.50 0.09 12.46
CA TRP A 260 -21.04 -1.29 12.29
C TRP A 260 -21.75 -2.26 13.26
N GLY A 261 -22.18 -1.78 14.44
CA GLY A 261 -23.03 -2.53 15.34
C GLY A 261 -24.38 -2.88 14.71
N ILE A 262 -25.05 -1.91 14.10
CA ILE A 262 -26.32 -2.13 13.40
C ILE A 262 -26.12 -3.05 12.20
N LEU A 263 -25.15 -2.74 11.31
CA LEU A 263 -24.91 -3.51 10.09
C LEU A 263 -24.51 -4.96 10.36
N SER A 264 -23.76 -5.22 11.43
CA SER A 264 -23.37 -6.58 11.85
C SER A 264 -24.36 -7.25 12.78
N LEU A 265 -25.48 -6.59 13.11
CA LEU A 265 -26.44 -7.02 14.16
C LEU A 265 -25.70 -7.30 15.49
N ASN A 266 -24.84 -6.36 15.92
CA ASN A 266 -23.96 -6.48 17.09
C ASN A 266 -23.06 -7.73 17.06
N GLY A 267 -22.67 -8.19 15.86
CA GLY A 267 -21.80 -9.34 15.65
C GLY A 267 -22.53 -10.66 15.47
N ALA A 268 -23.86 -10.66 15.37
CA ALA A 268 -24.63 -11.85 14.97
C ALA A 268 -24.32 -12.25 13.53
N LEU A 269 -24.08 -11.26 12.64
CA LEU A 269 -23.47 -11.50 11.32
C LEU A 269 -21.96 -11.62 11.52
N ASN A 270 -21.43 -12.82 11.40
CA ASN A 270 -20.03 -13.15 11.60
C ASN A 270 -19.58 -14.26 10.63
N GLU A 271 -18.33 -14.67 10.72
CA GLU A 271 -17.72 -15.66 9.83
C GLU A 271 -18.49 -16.99 9.79
N ARG A 272 -19.13 -17.40 10.89
CA ARG A 272 -19.87 -18.67 10.96
C ARG A 272 -21.26 -18.55 10.35
N THR A 273 -22.00 -17.49 10.75
CA THR A 273 -23.39 -17.31 10.32
C THR A 273 -23.48 -16.91 8.85
N MET A 274 -22.44 -16.21 8.32
CA MET A 274 -22.40 -15.76 6.92
C MET A 274 -21.76 -16.76 5.97
N ALA A 275 -20.98 -17.72 6.46
CA ALA A 275 -20.25 -18.67 5.63
C ALA A 275 -21.10 -19.37 4.54
N PRO A 276 -22.31 -19.90 4.82
CA PRO A 276 -23.13 -20.56 3.78
C PRO A 276 -23.54 -19.60 2.66
N PHE A 277 -23.88 -18.36 3.00
CA PHE A 277 -24.27 -17.33 2.03
C PHE A 277 -23.09 -16.86 1.20
N LEU A 278 -21.93 -16.63 1.82
CA LEU A 278 -20.69 -16.24 1.12
C LEU A 278 -20.25 -17.36 0.17
N GLN A 279 -20.31 -18.61 0.61
CA GLN A 279 -19.97 -19.76 -0.24
C GLN A 279 -20.91 -19.86 -1.44
N TRP A 280 -22.20 -19.60 -1.26
CA TRP A 280 -23.16 -19.56 -2.35
C TRP A 280 -22.81 -18.49 -3.40
N LEU A 281 -22.41 -17.28 -2.96
CA LEU A 281 -21.95 -16.22 -3.88
C LEU A 281 -20.69 -16.62 -4.62
N ILE A 282 -19.71 -17.23 -3.93
CA ILE A 282 -18.46 -17.71 -4.54
C ILE A 282 -18.78 -18.76 -5.62
N ASN A 283 -19.66 -19.71 -5.33
CA ASN A 283 -20.09 -20.74 -6.27
C ASN A 283 -20.84 -20.17 -7.51
N LEU A 284 -21.45 -18.99 -7.35
CA LEU A 284 -22.03 -18.23 -8.48
C LEU A 284 -20.99 -17.44 -9.29
N GLY A 285 -19.69 -17.59 -9.01
CA GLY A 285 -18.62 -16.84 -9.67
C GLY A 285 -18.54 -15.37 -9.25
N LYS A 286 -19.04 -15.01 -8.05
CA LYS A 286 -19.07 -13.63 -7.53
C LYS A 286 -18.22 -13.48 -6.25
N PRO A 287 -16.93 -13.88 -6.25
CA PRO A 287 -16.08 -13.82 -5.05
C PRO A 287 -15.88 -12.38 -4.54
N GLN A 288 -15.79 -11.41 -5.45
CA GLN A 288 -15.64 -10.00 -5.07
C GLN A 288 -16.87 -9.47 -4.31
N LEU A 289 -18.08 -9.81 -4.76
CA LEU A 289 -19.30 -9.44 -4.03
C LEU A 289 -19.35 -10.13 -2.65
N ALA A 290 -18.90 -11.38 -2.57
CA ALA A 290 -18.81 -12.08 -1.29
C ALA A 290 -17.85 -11.36 -0.33
N LEU A 291 -16.69 -10.89 -0.80
CA LEU A 291 -15.74 -10.09 -0.01
C LEU A 291 -16.37 -8.78 0.47
N GLU A 292 -17.06 -8.03 -0.41
CA GLU A 292 -17.70 -6.76 -0.03
C GLU A 292 -18.75 -6.96 1.08
N ILE A 293 -19.49 -8.06 1.01
CA ILE A 293 -20.44 -8.41 2.08
C ILE A 293 -19.72 -8.86 3.35
N ALA A 294 -18.64 -9.63 3.24
CA ALA A 294 -17.83 -10.03 4.39
C ALA A 294 -17.25 -8.83 5.14
N ARG A 295 -16.94 -7.72 4.44
CA ARG A 295 -16.43 -6.47 5.04
C ARG A 295 -17.38 -5.92 6.13
N ILE A 296 -18.67 -6.27 6.15
CA ILE A 296 -19.60 -5.85 7.19
C ILE A 296 -19.14 -6.37 8.56
N PHE A 297 -18.88 -7.67 8.68
CA PHE A 297 -18.40 -8.22 9.94
C PHE A 297 -16.91 -8.00 10.17
N LEU A 298 -16.10 -7.92 9.11
CA LEU A 298 -14.68 -7.58 9.21
C LEU A 298 -14.49 -6.18 9.83
N ASN A 299 -15.23 -5.18 9.36
CA ASN A 299 -15.21 -3.84 9.99
C ASN A 299 -15.70 -3.86 11.45
N TRP A 300 -16.63 -4.74 11.79
CA TRP A 300 -17.03 -4.91 13.19
C TRP A 300 -15.88 -5.43 14.07
N TYR A 301 -15.06 -6.37 13.56
CA TYR A 301 -13.84 -6.82 14.23
C TYR A 301 -12.82 -5.69 14.38
N ASN A 302 -12.62 -4.87 13.34
CA ASN A 302 -11.77 -3.68 13.41
C ASN A 302 -12.22 -2.74 14.53
N VAL A 303 -13.49 -2.31 14.52
CA VAL A 303 -14.02 -1.38 15.53
C VAL A 303 -13.91 -1.97 16.94
N LYS A 304 -14.21 -3.27 17.14
CA LYS A 304 -13.97 -3.93 18.43
C LYS A 304 -12.49 -3.87 18.84
N GLY A 305 -11.59 -4.18 17.91
CA GLY A 305 -10.14 -4.12 18.12
C GLY A 305 -9.69 -2.73 18.57
N VAL A 306 -10.18 -1.67 17.91
CA VAL A 306 -9.91 -0.27 18.28
C VAL A 306 -10.35 0.02 19.73
N TYR A 307 -11.60 -0.30 20.08
CA TYR A 307 -12.10 0.01 21.44
C TYR A 307 -11.45 -0.83 22.53
N GLN A 308 -11.11 -2.08 22.24
CA GLN A 308 -10.36 -2.93 23.19
C GLN A 308 -8.95 -2.40 23.42
N ALA A 309 -8.22 -2.08 22.36
CA ALA A 309 -6.86 -1.51 22.46
C ALA A 309 -6.88 -0.14 23.17
N TYR A 310 -7.87 0.71 22.89
CA TYR A 310 -8.00 2.01 23.55
C TYR A 310 -8.30 1.87 25.05
N ALA A 311 -9.15 0.93 25.46
CA ALA A 311 -9.40 0.66 26.88
C ALA A 311 -8.15 0.13 27.61
N GLN A 312 -7.38 -0.75 26.98
CA GLN A 312 -6.12 -1.26 27.51
C GLN A 312 -5.09 -0.14 27.70
N MET A 313 -4.99 0.77 26.75
CA MET A 313 -4.13 1.95 26.82
C MET A 313 -4.49 2.83 28.04
N GLN A 314 -5.80 3.11 28.25
CA GLN A 314 -6.24 3.94 29.38
C GLN A 314 -5.99 3.30 30.76
N GLN A 315 -5.89 1.97 30.82
CA GLN A 315 -5.58 1.27 32.08
C GLN A 315 -4.07 1.25 32.37
N ALA A 316 -3.23 1.44 31.33
CA ALA A 316 -1.76 1.45 31.46
C ALA A 316 -1.18 2.86 31.68
N SER A 317 -1.98 3.91 31.51
CA SER A 317 -1.64 5.33 31.76
C SER A 317 -1.99 5.73 33.18
#